data_b89efcb5417669af2b6650021797e75a
#
_entry.id   b89efcb5417669af2b6650021797e75a
#
_cell.length_a   1.000
_cell.length_b   1.000
_cell.length_c   1.000
_cell.angle_alpha   90.00
_cell.angle_beta   90.00
_cell.angle_gamma   90.00
#
_symmetry.space_group_name_H-M   'P 1'
#
loop_
_entity.id
_entity.type
_entity.pdbx_description
1 polymer ?
#
loop_
_entity_poly.entity_id
_entity_poly.type
_entity_poly.pdbx_seq_one_letter_code
_entity_poly.pdbx_strand_id
1 'polypeptide(L)'
;MLSAPDGWIEMVEVNPPRLPEMTHLRLRGRWRRVLITDNPFKQVRVSPYAYAARITHDVPEIAPTVVCSTRDRNILAIESEVRGAIGNGVASFLVVQGDMLPEVEHWSNSYEIVEHLRELEATSPIDFEVGMSTRSRRWQFRRRIEIGGQFFTTGPVMDPATVSGVAERLDLKPDDPPVYLELTPPFSPRWVGRLESVGAVPIGDELRERLAALPEERRRVEAWRTARAIGDCAREHGFAGVALMGLRFETVVGEAYDAWHELE
;
A
#
# COMPACT_ATOMS: atom_id res chain seq x y z
N MET A 1 -10.37 -13.07 7.46
CA MET A 1 -9.83 -12.41 6.24
C MET A 1 -10.94 -12.37 5.19
N LEU A 2 -11.36 -11.18 4.72
CA LEU A 2 -12.42 -11.05 3.69
C LEU A 2 -11.74 -11.08 2.31
N SER A 3 -11.42 -12.28 1.81
CA SER A 3 -10.97 -12.47 0.43
C SER A 3 -12.18 -12.40 -0.52
N ALA A 4 -11.97 -11.89 -1.75
CA ALA A 4 -12.91 -12.12 -2.84
C ALA A 4 -13.08 -13.64 -3.07
N PRO A 5 -14.17 -14.09 -3.71
CA PRO A 5 -14.42 -15.53 -3.93
C PRO A 5 -13.27 -16.28 -4.63
N ASP A 6 -12.44 -15.56 -5.39
CA ASP A 6 -11.26 -16.06 -6.09
C ASP A 6 -9.93 -15.81 -5.33
N GLY A 7 -9.99 -15.30 -4.09
CA GLY A 7 -8.82 -14.97 -3.29
C GLY A 7 -8.14 -13.64 -3.66
N TRP A 8 -8.57 -12.95 -4.73
CA TRP A 8 -8.01 -11.67 -5.15
C TRP A 8 -8.35 -10.54 -4.19
N ILE A 9 -7.38 -9.71 -3.84
CA ILE A 9 -7.56 -8.61 -2.88
C ILE A 9 -7.28 -7.27 -3.55
N GLU A 10 -8.22 -6.35 -3.40
CA GLU A 10 -8.10 -4.96 -3.81
C GLU A 10 -8.04 -4.06 -2.59
N MET A 11 -6.97 -3.29 -2.49
CA MET A 11 -6.75 -2.28 -1.46
C MET A 11 -6.67 -0.90 -2.08
N VAL A 12 -7.03 0.11 -1.31
CA VAL A 12 -6.76 1.50 -1.66
C VAL A 12 -5.97 2.18 -0.55
N GLU A 13 -4.95 2.95 -0.94
CA GLU A 13 -4.21 3.79 -0.03
C GLU A 13 -5.04 4.99 0.42
N VAL A 14 -5.10 5.20 1.72
CA VAL A 14 -5.77 6.34 2.34
C VAL A 14 -4.78 7.09 3.21
N ASN A 15 -4.61 8.37 2.91
CA ASN A 15 -3.85 9.28 3.78
C ASN A 15 -4.74 9.73 4.93
N PRO A 16 -4.34 9.56 6.21
CA PRO A 16 -5.07 10.17 7.32
C PRO A 16 -5.23 11.68 7.13
N PRO A 17 -6.30 12.30 7.63
CA PRO A 17 -6.48 13.75 7.53
C PRO A 17 -5.40 14.50 8.32
N ARG A 18 -5.22 15.78 8.02
CA ARG A 18 -4.30 16.65 8.78
C ARG A 18 -4.85 17.04 10.15
N LEU A 19 -6.17 17.11 10.25
CA LEU A 19 -6.90 17.42 11.47
C LEU A 19 -7.84 16.23 11.79
N PRO A 20 -8.25 16.06 13.05
CA PRO A 20 -9.14 14.98 13.47
C PRO A 20 -10.54 15.11 12.82
N GLU A 21 -10.69 14.64 11.60
CA GLU A 21 -11.92 14.65 10.82
C GLU A 21 -12.44 13.23 10.60
N MET A 22 -13.77 13.08 10.51
CA MET A 22 -14.42 11.79 10.28
C MET A 22 -14.59 11.48 8.77
N THR A 23 -13.62 11.82 7.95
CA THR A 23 -13.65 11.64 6.49
C THR A 23 -13.80 10.20 6.07
N HIS A 24 -13.31 9.25 6.90
CA HIS A 24 -13.40 7.81 6.66
C HIS A 24 -14.84 7.28 6.54
N LEU A 25 -15.83 7.95 7.11
CA LEU A 25 -17.25 7.59 6.94
C LEU A 25 -17.70 7.60 5.47
N ARG A 26 -17.00 8.37 4.61
CA ARG A 26 -17.25 8.42 3.18
C ARG A 26 -16.74 7.18 2.42
N LEU A 27 -15.93 6.33 3.06
CA LEU A 27 -15.49 5.04 2.52
C LEU A 27 -16.58 3.97 2.58
N ARG A 28 -17.60 4.17 3.41
CA ARG A 28 -18.67 3.19 3.66
C ARG A 28 -19.32 2.71 2.36
N GLY A 29 -19.42 1.38 2.21
CA GLY A 29 -20.01 0.74 1.05
C GLY A 29 -19.13 0.75 -0.23
N ARG A 30 -17.94 1.38 -0.18
CA ARG A 30 -17.04 1.50 -1.33
C ARG A 30 -15.85 0.53 -1.26
N TRP A 31 -14.95 0.70 -0.29
CA TRP A 31 -13.75 -0.12 -0.16
C TRP A 31 -13.86 -1.05 1.05
N ARG A 32 -13.43 -2.30 0.89
CA ARG A 32 -13.38 -3.27 2.00
C ARG A 32 -12.03 -3.34 2.67
N ARG A 33 -10.96 -2.93 1.98
CA ARG A 33 -9.59 -2.88 2.50
C ARG A 33 -8.96 -1.54 2.20
N VAL A 34 -8.32 -0.97 3.21
CA VAL A 34 -7.62 0.30 3.09
C VAL A 34 -6.22 0.19 3.68
N LEU A 35 -5.23 0.72 2.96
CA LEU A 35 -3.86 0.86 3.41
C LEU A 35 -3.66 2.28 3.93
N ILE A 36 -3.46 2.43 5.24
CA ILE A 36 -3.42 3.74 5.89
C ILE A 36 -1.96 4.18 6.02
N THR A 37 -1.59 5.25 5.32
CA THR A 37 -0.21 5.77 5.28
C THR A 37 0.22 6.40 6.59
N ASP A 38 1.52 6.35 6.86
CA ASP A 38 2.15 6.98 8.01
C ASP A 38 3.00 8.19 7.61
N ASN A 39 2.43 9.38 7.78
CA ASN A 39 3.09 10.67 7.52
C ASN A 39 3.88 10.72 6.19
N PRO A 40 3.24 10.43 5.05
CA PRO A 40 3.93 10.40 3.76
C PRO A 40 4.56 11.74 3.43
N PHE A 41 5.76 11.72 2.84
CA PHE A 41 6.57 12.91 2.55
C PHE A 41 6.81 13.80 3.78
N LYS A 42 6.94 13.22 4.98
CA LYS A 42 7.14 13.92 6.26
C LYS A 42 6.04 14.97 6.57
N GLN A 43 4.87 14.78 6.00
CA GLN A 43 3.71 15.64 6.30
C GLN A 43 2.98 15.10 7.51
N VAL A 44 2.99 15.87 8.60
CA VAL A 44 2.28 15.50 9.84
C VAL A 44 0.79 15.34 9.57
N ARG A 45 0.25 14.20 9.99
CA ARG A 45 -1.16 13.82 9.89
C ARG A 45 -1.63 13.21 11.20
N VAL A 46 -2.92 12.95 11.30
CA VAL A 46 -3.46 12.12 12.39
C VAL A 46 -2.72 10.79 12.40
N SER A 47 -2.41 10.26 13.59
CA SER A 47 -1.74 8.96 13.74
C SER A 47 -2.48 7.88 12.94
N PRO A 48 -1.79 7.12 12.07
CA PRO A 48 -2.42 6.06 11.30
C PRO A 48 -3.05 4.96 12.18
N TYR A 49 -2.47 4.70 13.34
CA TYR A 49 -2.98 3.73 14.31
C TYR A 49 -4.32 4.19 14.91
N ALA A 50 -4.38 5.45 15.35
CA ALA A 50 -5.61 6.04 15.88
C ALA A 50 -6.71 6.15 14.80
N TYR A 51 -6.31 6.50 13.56
CA TYR A 51 -7.24 6.60 12.44
C TYR A 51 -7.79 5.22 12.03
N ALA A 52 -6.94 4.18 12.02
CA ALA A 52 -7.35 2.80 11.76
C ALA A 52 -8.32 2.29 12.84
N ALA A 53 -8.00 2.50 14.11
CA ALA A 53 -8.87 2.15 15.22
C ALA A 53 -10.26 2.81 15.08
N ARG A 54 -10.27 4.07 14.66
CA ARG A 54 -11.50 4.79 14.41
C ARG A 54 -12.30 4.24 13.22
N ILE A 55 -11.63 3.88 12.12
CA ILE A 55 -12.26 3.19 10.98
C ILE A 55 -12.89 1.87 11.43
N THR A 56 -12.15 1.04 12.14
CA THR A 56 -12.62 -0.26 12.64
C THR A 56 -13.90 -0.11 13.49
N HIS A 57 -13.97 0.94 14.29
CA HIS A 57 -15.16 1.22 15.12
C HIS A 57 -16.33 1.77 14.31
N ASP A 58 -16.09 2.78 13.45
CA ASP A 58 -17.16 3.54 12.78
C ASP A 58 -17.65 2.84 11.49
N VAL A 59 -16.81 2.01 10.87
CA VAL A 59 -17.06 1.33 9.58
C VAL A 59 -16.53 -0.09 9.64
N PRO A 60 -17.15 -0.99 10.42
CA PRO A 60 -16.62 -2.32 10.72
C PRO A 60 -16.52 -3.25 9.48
N GLU A 61 -17.16 -2.88 8.38
CA GLU A 61 -17.02 -3.58 7.10
C GLU A 61 -15.69 -3.32 6.38
N ILE A 62 -14.88 -2.34 6.85
CA ILE A 62 -13.56 -2.02 6.30
C ILE A 62 -12.47 -2.65 7.17
N ALA A 63 -11.56 -3.37 6.54
CA ALA A 63 -10.35 -3.90 7.18
C ALA A 63 -9.16 -2.95 6.92
N PRO A 64 -8.72 -2.15 7.91
CA PRO A 64 -7.57 -1.28 7.74
C PRO A 64 -6.26 -2.07 7.92
N THR A 65 -5.30 -1.81 7.04
CA THR A 65 -3.88 -2.15 7.21
C THR A 65 -3.13 -0.87 7.54
N VAL A 66 -2.46 -0.83 8.68
CA VAL A 66 -1.68 0.33 9.11
C VAL A 66 -0.27 0.25 8.55
N VAL A 67 0.16 1.27 7.81
CA VAL A 67 1.57 1.44 7.48
C VAL A 67 2.31 1.87 8.73
N CYS A 68 3.27 1.04 9.13
CA CYS A 68 4.12 1.23 10.28
C CYS A 68 5.50 1.71 9.80
N SER A 69 5.71 3.02 9.72
CA SER A 69 7.00 3.58 9.34
C SER A 69 8.00 3.51 10.50
N THR A 70 9.20 2.99 10.21
CA THR A 70 10.29 2.94 11.20
C THR A 70 11.08 4.26 11.29
N ARG A 71 10.76 5.21 10.43
CA ARG A 71 11.35 6.55 10.41
C ARG A 71 10.95 7.35 11.65
N ASP A 72 11.94 7.96 12.28
CA ASP A 72 11.78 8.83 13.47
C ASP A 72 11.05 8.17 14.66
N ARG A 73 11.11 6.82 14.73
CA ARG A 73 10.51 6.02 15.82
C ARG A 73 11.46 4.95 16.31
N ASN A 74 11.36 4.65 17.59
CA ASN A 74 12.02 3.49 18.20
C ASN A 74 11.02 2.34 18.37
N ILE A 75 11.55 1.17 18.72
CA ILE A 75 10.76 -0.06 18.87
C ILE A 75 9.68 0.07 19.96
N LEU A 76 9.99 0.75 21.07
CA LEU A 76 9.03 0.96 22.18
C LEU A 76 7.81 1.79 21.72
N ALA A 77 8.05 2.86 20.96
CA ALA A 77 6.98 3.69 20.42
C ALA A 77 6.10 2.91 19.44
N ILE A 78 6.73 2.15 18.52
CA ILE A 78 6.02 1.32 17.54
C ILE A 78 5.17 0.25 18.26
N GLU A 79 5.75 -0.49 19.20
CA GLU A 79 5.02 -1.53 19.92
C GLU A 79 3.84 -0.95 20.70
N SER A 80 4.02 0.18 21.39
CA SER A 80 2.95 0.84 22.13
C SER A 80 1.77 1.24 21.24
N GLU A 81 2.04 1.80 20.05
CA GLU A 81 1.01 2.17 19.07
C GLU A 81 0.32 0.94 18.47
N VAL A 82 1.08 -0.12 18.14
CA VAL A 82 0.55 -1.40 17.64
C VAL A 82 -0.37 -2.05 18.68
N ARG A 83 0.06 -2.14 19.96
CA ARG A 83 -0.78 -2.67 21.05
C ARG A 83 -2.08 -1.88 21.20
N GLY A 84 -2.01 -0.55 21.14
CA GLY A 84 -3.19 0.31 21.17
C GLY A 84 -4.13 0.06 20.00
N ALA A 85 -3.61 -0.13 18.80
CA ALA A 85 -4.41 -0.42 17.62
C ALA A 85 -5.05 -1.82 17.67
N ILE A 86 -4.29 -2.86 18.09
CA ILE A 86 -4.79 -4.22 18.26
C ILE A 86 -5.93 -4.25 19.30
N GLY A 87 -5.78 -3.57 20.42
CA GLY A 87 -6.81 -3.44 21.44
C GLY A 87 -8.11 -2.78 20.94
N ASN A 88 -8.05 -2.09 19.80
CA ASN A 88 -9.19 -1.49 19.10
C ASN A 88 -9.62 -2.27 17.83
N GLY A 89 -9.15 -3.51 17.67
CA GLY A 89 -9.58 -4.41 16.58
C GLY A 89 -8.84 -4.24 15.25
N VAL A 90 -7.74 -3.48 15.20
CA VAL A 90 -6.87 -3.42 14.02
C VAL A 90 -6.01 -4.67 13.98
N ALA A 91 -6.03 -5.41 12.87
CA ALA A 91 -5.40 -6.73 12.76
C ALA A 91 -4.36 -6.83 11.63
N SER A 92 -3.93 -5.72 11.02
CA SER A 92 -2.98 -5.78 9.91
C SER A 92 -2.03 -4.58 9.93
N PHE A 93 -0.72 -4.86 9.87
CA PHE A 93 0.35 -3.86 9.94
C PHE A 93 1.38 -4.10 8.85
N LEU A 94 1.68 -3.05 8.05
CA LEU A 94 2.70 -3.08 7.01
C LEU A 94 3.94 -2.30 7.46
N VAL A 95 5.01 -2.99 7.82
CA VAL A 95 6.27 -2.35 8.24
C VAL A 95 7.03 -1.86 7.01
N VAL A 96 7.34 -0.56 7.03
CA VAL A 96 8.11 0.11 5.98
C VAL A 96 9.23 0.95 6.59
N GLN A 97 10.31 1.15 5.86
CA GLN A 97 11.36 2.07 6.30
C GLN A 97 10.88 3.53 6.33
N GLY A 98 9.89 3.87 5.50
CA GLY A 98 9.42 5.23 5.26
C GLY A 98 10.20 5.93 4.14
N ASP A 99 9.79 7.17 3.83
CA ASP A 99 10.41 7.94 2.77
C ASP A 99 11.84 8.35 3.13
N MET A 100 12.78 8.13 2.20
CA MET A 100 14.17 8.56 2.32
C MET A 100 14.28 10.06 2.01
N LEU A 101 14.15 10.87 3.04
CA LEU A 101 14.27 12.33 2.95
C LEU A 101 15.56 12.80 3.62
N PRO A 102 16.22 13.86 3.11
CA PRO A 102 17.49 14.33 3.66
C PRO A 102 17.45 14.73 5.15
N GLU A 103 16.27 15.14 5.63
CA GLU A 103 16.08 15.61 7.01
C GLU A 103 15.71 14.51 8.00
N VAL A 104 15.72 13.25 7.59
CA VAL A 104 15.43 12.13 8.52
C VAL A 104 16.66 11.86 9.36
N GLU A 105 16.51 11.97 10.68
CA GLU A 105 17.60 11.82 11.64
C GLU A 105 17.78 10.38 12.14
N HIS A 106 16.70 9.60 12.14
CA HIS A 106 16.72 8.25 12.70
C HIS A 106 15.84 7.27 11.93
N TRP A 107 16.34 6.03 11.77
CA TRP A 107 15.55 4.87 11.33
C TRP A 107 15.80 3.70 12.25
N SER A 108 14.74 3.09 12.76
CA SER A 108 14.85 1.76 13.31
C SER A 108 14.96 0.72 12.19
N ASN A 109 15.66 -0.37 12.47
CA ASN A 109 15.81 -1.45 11.50
C ASN A 109 14.45 -2.14 11.28
N SER A 110 13.92 -2.08 10.06
CA SER A 110 12.62 -2.67 9.74
C SER A 110 12.57 -4.20 9.95
N TYR A 111 13.70 -4.89 9.84
CA TYR A 111 13.78 -6.32 10.11
C TYR A 111 13.59 -6.63 11.60
N GLU A 112 14.31 -5.90 12.46
CA GLU A 112 14.18 -6.03 13.92
C GLU A 112 12.75 -5.70 14.39
N ILE A 113 12.13 -4.70 13.78
CA ILE A 113 10.72 -4.35 14.07
C ILE A 113 9.78 -5.51 13.69
N VAL A 114 9.97 -6.13 12.52
CA VAL A 114 9.13 -7.27 12.12
C VAL A 114 9.35 -8.46 13.05
N GLU A 115 10.59 -8.84 13.33
CA GLU A 115 10.90 -9.94 14.27
C GLU A 115 10.22 -9.69 15.63
N HIS A 116 10.36 -8.47 16.16
CA HIS A 116 9.72 -8.09 17.44
C HIS A 116 8.18 -8.13 17.38
N LEU A 117 7.56 -7.64 16.32
CA LEU A 117 6.10 -7.70 16.17
C LEU A 117 5.60 -9.13 15.97
N ARG A 118 6.39 -10.02 15.36
CA ARG A 118 6.08 -11.45 15.25
C ARG A 118 6.16 -12.16 16.62
N GLU A 119 7.11 -11.80 17.46
CA GLU A 119 7.17 -12.27 18.85
C GLU A 119 5.96 -11.79 19.67
N LEU A 120 5.58 -10.53 19.47
CA LEU A 120 4.37 -9.96 20.08
C LEU A 120 3.12 -10.73 19.63
N GLU A 121 2.97 -11.00 18.34
CA GLU A 121 1.82 -11.72 17.77
C GLU A 121 1.74 -13.14 18.35
N ALA A 122 2.85 -13.86 18.44
CA ALA A 122 2.91 -15.22 19.01
C ALA A 122 2.46 -15.29 20.47
N THR A 123 2.51 -14.19 21.21
CA THR A 123 2.11 -14.09 22.63
C THR A 123 0.81 -13.31 22.85
N SER A 124 0.27 -12.70 21.81
CA SER A 124 -0.96 -11.91 21.86
C SER A 124 -2.21 -12.81 21.93
N PRO A 125 -3.21 -12.45 22.74
CA PRO A 125 -4.51 -13.11 22.72
C PRO A 125 -5.37 -12.75 21.50
N ILE A 126 -4.93 -11.79 20.68
CA ILE A 126 -5.61 -11.29 19.49
C ILE A 126 -4.68 -11.51 18.30
N ASP A 127 -5.19 -12.21 17.30
CA ASP A 127 -4.46 -12.46 16.05
C ASP A 127 -4.32 -11.17 15.24
N PHE A 128 -3.11 -10.95 14.71
CA PHE A 128 -2.84 -9.89 13.75
C PHE A 128 -1.75 -10.31 12.77
N GLU A 129 -1.65 -9.66 11.64
CA GLU A 129 -0.65 -9.98 10.62
C GLU A 129 0.36 -8.84 10.45
N VAL A 130 1.61 -9.22 10.17
CA VAL A 130 2.72 -8.29 9.94
C VAL A 130 3.28 -8.48 8.53
N GLY A 131 3.14 -7.48 7.69
CA GLY A 131 3.69 -7.44 6.35
C GLY A 131 4.89 -6.52 6.21
N MET A 132 5.53 -6.57 5.06
CA MET A 132 6.65 -5.71 4.68
C MET A 132 6.51 -5.19 3.25
N SER A 133 7.04 -3.99 2.99
CA SER A 133 7.22 -3.54 1.61
C SER A 133 8.42 -4.27 0.99
N THR A 134 8.28 -4.73 -0.26
CA THR A 134 9.37 -5.33 -1.04
C THR A 134 9.59 -4.59 -2.36
N ARG A 135 10.44 -3.58 -2.37
CA ARG A 135 10.88 -2.88 -3.61
C ARG A 135 11.95 -3.64 -4.37
N SER A 136 12.30 -4.86 -3.96
CA SER A 136 13.69 -5.27 -3.98
C SER A 136 13.96 -6.49 -4.82
N ARG A 137 15.21 -6.82 -4.79
CA ARG A 137 15.84 -7.99 -5.39
C ARG A 137 15.37 -9.26 -4.68
N ARG A 138 15.35 -10.39 -5.39
CA ARG A 138 14.95 -11.73 -4.91
C ARG A 138 15.51 -12.07 -3.53
N TRP A 139 16.81 -11.87 -3.27
CA TRP A 139 17.42 -12.23 -2.00
C TRP A 139 16.85 -11.43 -0.81
N GLN A 140 16.50 -10.17 -1.02
CA GLN A 140 15.88 -9.34 0.03
C GLN A 140 14.43 -9.79 0.29
N PHE A 141 13.69 -10.18 -0.75
CA PHE A 141 12.35 -10.72 -0.60
C PHE A 141 12.39 -12.05 0.19
N ARG A 142 13.28 -12.99 -0.19
CA ARG A 142 13.47 -14.25 0.56
C ARG A 142 13.84 -14.00 2.01
N ARG A 143 14.78 -13.08 2.28
CA ARG A 143 15.16 -12.71 3.64
C ARG A 143 13.98 -12.15 4.45
N ARG A 144 13.08 -11.38 3.84
CA ARG A 144 11.88 -10.85 4.51
C ARG A 144 10.85 -11.94 4.84
N ILE A 145 10.75 -12.98 4.02
CA ILE A 145 9.95 -14.17 4.35
C ILE A 145 10.56 -14.89 5.55
N GLU A 146 11.89 -15.12 5.54
CA GLU A 146 12.60 -15.81 6.62
C GLU A 146 12.43 -15.15 7.99
N ILE A 147 12.39 -13.83 8.07
CA ILE A 147 12.17 -13.09 9.31
C ILE A 147 10.70 -13.01 9.74
N GLY A 148 9.79 -13.65 8.99
CA GLY A 148 8.40 -13.80 9.36
C GLY A 148 7.42 -12.81 8.74
N GLY A 149 7.78 -12.12 7.65
CA GLY A 149 6.82 -11.32 6.89
C GLY A 149 5.68 -12.20 6.35
N GLN A 150 4.43 -11.87 6.68
CA GLN A 150 3.25 -12.67 6.37
C GLN A 150 2.52 -12.23 5.10
N PHE A 151 2.74 -11.00 4.67
CA PHE A 151 2.33 -10.48 3.37
C PHE A 151 3.28 -9.38 2.91
N PHE A 152 3.23 -9.04 1.62
CA PHE A 152 4.14 -8.06 1.05
C PHE A 152 3.42 -7.10 0.11
N THR A 153 3.94 -5.85 0.05
CA THR A 153 3.59 -4.91 -1.02
C THR A 153 4.83 -4.57 -1.84
N THR A 154 4.67 -4.27 -3.11
CA THR A 154 5.78 -3.83 -3.97
C THR A 154 6.01 -2.32 -3.87
N GLY A 155 6.91 -1.75 -4.65
CA GLY A 155 6.88 -0.33 -4.98
C GLY A 155 5.89 -0.04 -6.10
N PRO A 156 5.42 1.22 -6.25
CA PRO A 156 4.37 1.56 -7.20
C PRO A 156 4.78 1.32 -8.65
N VAL A 157 3.87 0.68 -9.39
CA VAL A 157 3.94 0.43 -10.83
C VAL A 157 2.93 1.34 -11.54
N MET A 158 3.34 1.91 -12.68
CA MET A 158 2.52 2.82 -13.48
C MET A 158 2.40 2.37 -14.94
N ASP A 159 3.02 1.26 -15.31
CA ASP A 159 3.07 0.75 -16.68
C ASP A 159 2.87 -0.78 -16.66
N PRO A 160 1.82 -1.31 -17.34
CA PRO A 160 1.57 -2.74 -17.39
C PRO A 160 2.74 -3.54 -17.97
N ALA A 161 3.51 -2.97 -18.91
CA ALA A 161 4.67 -3.62 -19.50
C ALA A 161 5.80 -3.93 -18.48
N THR A 162 5.77 -3.32 -17.30
CA THR A 162 6.78 -3.54 -16.26
C THR A 162 6.41 -4.61 -15.22
N VAL A 163 5.16 -5.08 -15.23
CA VAL A 163 4.63 -6.02 -14.20
C VAL A 163 5.38 -7.35 -14.20
N SER A 164 5.57 -7.96 -15.39
CA SER A 164 6.30 -9.22 -15.52
C SER A 164 7.71 -9.12 -14.93
N GLY A 165 8.43 -8.03 -15.25
CA GLY A 165 9.76 -7.80 -14.70
C GLY A 165 9.79 -7.59 -13.18
N VAL A 166 8.69 -7.13 -12.57
CA VAL A 166 8.56 -7.09 -11.10
C VAL A 166 8.41 -8.50 -10.54
N ALA A 167 7.50 -9.31 -11.12
CA ALA A 167 7.28 -10.70 -10.71
C ALA A 167 8.54 -11.56 -10.86
N GLU A 168 9.24 -11.45 -11.99
CA GLU A 168 10.51 -12.14 -12.25
C GLU A 168 11.61 -11.78 -11.23
N ARG A 169 11.74 -10.48 -10.90
CA ARG A 169 12.73 -10.04 -9.89
C ARG A 169 12.45 -10.59 -8.50
N LEU A 170 11.19 -10.81 -8.16
CA LEU A 170 10.79 -11.41 -6.88
C LEU A 170 10.88 -12.93 -6.93
N ASP A 171 10.80 -13.54 -8.11
CA ASP A 171 10.72 -14.99 -8.31
C ASP A 171 9.56 -15.58 -7.48
N LEU A 172 8.35 -15.02 -7.72
CA LEU A 172 7.13 -15.40 -7.00
C LEU A 172 6.84 -16.88 -7.18
N LYS A 173 6.47 -17.55 -6.10
CA LYS A 173 6.11 -18.97 -6.08
C LYS A 173 4.72 -19.15 -5.49
N PRO A 174 3.99 -20.21 -5.85
CA PRO A 174 2.65 -20.48 -5.34
C PRO A 174 2.56 -20.56 -3.80
N ASP A 175 3.64 -21.01 -3.15
CA ASP A 175 3.69 -21.19 -1.69
C ASP A 175 4.25 -19.96 -0.96
N ASP A 176 4.60 -18.88 -1.67
CA ASP A 176 5.05 -17.65 -1.03
C ASP A 176 3.88 -16.96 -0.31
N PRO A 177 4.16 -16.22 0.76
CA PRO A 177 3.17 -15.32 1.34
C PRO A 177 2.63 -14.32 0.31
N PRO A 178 1.37 -13.88 0.43
CA PRO A 178 0.73 -13.02 -0.56
C PRO A 178 1.52 -11.73 -0.82
N VAL A 179 1.69 -11.42 -2.10
CA VAL A 179 2.32 -10.17 -2.56
C VAL A 179 1.27 -9.34 -3.30
N TYR A 180 1.06 -8.11 -2.83
CA TYR A 180 0.15 -7.14 -3.45
C TYR A 180 0.95 -6.15 -4.28
N LEU A 181 0.59 -6.02 -5.57
CA LEU A 181 1.23 -5.06 -6.46
C LEU A 181 0.70 -3.66 -6.14
N GLU A 182 1.58 -2.76 -5.69
CA GLU A 182 1.23 -1.36 -5.59
C GLU A 182 1.16 -0.75 -6.99
N LEU A 183 0.07 -0.10 -7.29
CA LEU A 183 -0.11 0.58 -8.57
C LEU A 183 -0.67 1.98 -8.40
N THR A 184 -0.37 2.85 -9.34
CA THR A 184 -0.94 4.20 -9.39
C THR A 184 -1.20 4.62 -10.82
N PRO A 185 -2.36 5.24 -11.11
CA PRO A 185 -2.64 5.74 -12.45
C PRO A 185 -1.65 6.84 -12.84
N PRO A 186 -1.03 6.81 -14.03
CA PRO A 186 -0.06 7.81 -14.48
C PRO A 186 -0.75 9.09 -14.98
N PHE A 187 -1.40 9.85 -14.11
CA PHE A 187 -2.25 11.00 -14.44
C PHE A 187 -1.56 12.15 -15.18
N SER A 188 -0.26 12.37 -14.92
CA SER A 188 0.49 13.44 -15.58
C SER A 188 1.99 13.17 -15.60
N PRO A 189 2.75 13.75 -16.54
CA PRO A 189 4.21 13.62 -16.56
C PRO A 189 4.87 14.08 -15.25
N ARG A 190 4.35 15.15 -14.64
CA ARG A 190 4.84 15.65 -13.34
C ARG A 190 4.61 14.62 -12.22
N TRP A 191 3.46 13.97 -12.20
CA TRP A 191 3.14 12.93 -11.21
C TRP A 191 4.02 11.71 -11.39
N VAL A 192 4.17 11.23 -12.62
CA VAL A 192 5.07 10.13 -12.97
C VAL A 192 6.51 10.42 -12.51
N GLY A 193 7.07 11.56 -12.92
CA GLY A 193 8.44 11.93 -12.53
C GLY A 193 8.64 12.05 -11.01
N ARG A 194 7.63 12.52 -10.27
CA ARG A 194 7.67 12.56 -8.82
C ARG A 194 7.73 11.16 -8.20
N LEU A 195 6.94 10.22 -8.70
CA LEU A 195 6.95 8.85 -8.19
C LEU A 195 8.23 8.11 -8.55
N GLU A 196 8.73 8.29 -9.76
CA GLU A 196 10.03 7.75 -10.18
C GLU A 196 11.17 8.26 -9.28
N SER A 197 11.14 9.55 -8.89
CA SER A 197 12.14 10.13 -8.00
C SER A 197 12.14 9.57 -6.58
N VAL A 198 11.04 8.94 -6.14
CA VAL A 198 10.94 8.26 -4.84
C VAL A 198 10.96 6.73 -4.95
N GLY A 199 11.33 6.21 -6.13
CA GLY A 199 11.62 4.80 -6.34
C GLY A 199 10.48 3.97 -6.93
N ALA A 200 9.47 4.59 -7.57
CA ALA A 200 8.56 3.86 -8.43
C ALA A 200 9.28 3.23 -9.63
N VAL A 201 8.70 2.17 -10.17
CA VAL A 201 9.23 1.56 -11.41
C VAL A 201 9.04 2.56 -12.56
N PRO A 202 10.10 2.91 -13.30
CA PRO A 202 9.99 3.84 -14.43
C PRO A 202 9.02 3.31 -15.50
N ILE A 203 8.22 4.20 -16.09
CA ILE A 203 7.39 3.86 -17.24
C ILE A 203 8.22 3.82 -18.53
N GLY A 204 7.81 2.97 -19.47
CA GLY A 204 8.43 2.90 -20.79
C GLY A 204 8.19 4.18 -21.63
N ASP A 205 9.09 4.42 -22.59
CA ASP A 205 9.03 5.61 -23.47
C ASP A 205 7.73 5.64 -24.27
N GLU A 206 7.24 4.51 -24.75
CA GLU A 206 5.99 4.42 -25.51
C GLU A 206 4.78 4.94 -24.69
N LEU A 207 4.64 4.49 -23.43
CA LEU A 207 3.57 4.98 -22.55
C LEU A 207 3.76 6.46 -22.24
N ARG A 208 4.98 6.90 -22.02
CA ARG A 208 5.33 8.30 -21.75
C ARG A 208 4.93 9.22 -22.89
N GLU A 209 5.29 8.86 -24.12
CA GLU A 209 4.95 9.60 -25.34
C GLU A 209 3.43 9.62 -25.55
N ARG A 210 2.76 8.47 -25.43
CA ARG A 210 1.31 8.35 -25.56
C ARG A 210 0.58 9.26 -24.58
N LEU A 211 0.96 9.24 -23.30
CA LEU A 211 0.34 10.10 -22.27
C LEU A 211 0.62 11.59 -22.50
N ALA A 212 1.83 11.95 -22.98
CA ALA A 212 2.20 13.33 -23.26
C ALA A 212 1.40 13.92 -24.44
N ALA A 213 1.07 13.10 -25.42
CA ALA A 213 0.30 13.52 -26.60
C ALA A 213 -1.19 13.76 -26.33
N LEU A 214 -1.73 13.28 -25.21
CA LEU A 214 -3.16 13.38 -24.91
C LEU A 214 -3.51 14.69 -24.20
N PRO A 215 -4.66 15.32 -24.53
CA PRO A 215 -5.26 16.36 -23.70
C PRO A 215 -5.56 15.84 -22.28
N GLU A 216 -5.58 16.74 -21.29
CA GLU A 216 -5.68 16.38 -19.86
C GLU A 216 -6.87 15.44 -19.55
N GLU A 217 -8.06 15.75 -20.05
CA GLU A 217 -9.25 14.92 -19.83
C GLU A 217 -9.08 13.49 -20.37
N ARG A 218 -8.58 13.35 -21.60
CA ARG A 218 -8.34 12.04 -22.22
C ARG A 218 -7.19 11.29 -21.52
N ARG A 219 -6.19 12.02 -21.06
CA ARG A 219 -5.08 11.45 -20.28
C ARG A 219 -5.58 10.84 -18.97
N ARG A 220 -6.56 11.48 -18.33
CA ARG A 220 -7.14 10.96 -17.10
C ARG A 220 -7.85 9.62 -17.31
N VAL A 221 -8.64 9.52 -18.36
CA VAL A 221 -9.29 8.25 -18.76
C VAL A 221 -8.24 7.18 -19.09
N GLU A 222 -7.23 7.54 -19.87
CA GLU A 222 -6.15 6.62 -20.26
C GLU A 222 -5.32 6.16 -19.04
N ALA A 223 -5.11 7.03 -18.06
CA ALA A 223 -4.42 6.68 -16.82
C ALA A 223 -5.19 5.60 -16.03
N TRP A 224 -6.53 5.69 -15.97
CA TRP A 224 -7.34 4.66 -15.33
C TRP A 224 -7.37 3.35 -16.12
N ARG A 225 -7.44 3.39 -17.45
CA ARG A 225 -7.30 2.20 -18.31
C ARG A 225 -5.95 1.53 -18.09
N THR A 226 -4.89 2.32 -18.02
CA THR A 226 -3.53 1.83 -17.73
C THR A 226 -3.48 1.16 -16.35
N ALA A 227 -4.06 1.78 -15.32
CA ALA A 227 -4.12 1.19 -13.98
C ALA A 227 -4.89 -0.15 -13.99
N ARG A 228 -6.00 -0.23 -14.72
CA ARG A 228 -6.76 -1.47 -14.87
C ARG A 228 -5.93 -2.57 -15.55
N ALA A 229 -5.26 -2.24 -16.65
CA ALA A 229 -4.37 -3.17 -17.33
C ALA A 229 -3.21 -3.66 -16.44
N ILE A 230 -2.68 -2.81 -15.54
CA ILE A 230 -1.71 -3.23 -14.53
C ILE A 230 -2.33 -4.29 -13.60
N GLY A 231 -3.56 -4.09 -13.13
CA GLY A 231 -4.26 -5.05 -12.28
C GLY A 231 -4.46 -6.41 -12.96
N ASP A 232 -4.87 -6.40 -14.23
CA ASP A 232 -5.05 -7.61 -15.03
C ASP A 232 -3.71 -8.35 -15.19
N CYS A 233 -2.64 -7.65 -15.59
CA CYS A 233 -1.29 -8.22 -15.66
C CYS A 233 -0.81 -8.77 -14.30
N ALA A 234 -1.11 -8.08 -13.20
CA ALA A 234 -0.74 -8.55 -11.87
C ALA A 234 -1.39 -9.91 -11.54
N ARG A 235 -2.66 -10.08 -11.90
CA ARG A 235 -3.38 -11.34 -11.74
C ARG A 235 -2.73 -12.47 -12.54
N GLU A 236 -2.35 -12.20 -13.79
CA GLU A 236 -1.68 -13.15 -14.68
C GLU A 236 -0.29 -13.57 -14.19
N HIS A 237 0.40 -12.70 -13.45
CA HIS A 237 1.77 -12.93 -12.97
C HIS A 237 1.86 -13.38 -11.50
N GLY A 238 0.76 -13.86 -10.91
CA GLY A 238 0.77 -14.54 -9.61
C GLY A 238 0.79 -13.61 -8.40
N PHE A 239 0.46 -12.32 -8.56
CA PHE A 239 0.19 -11.45 -7.42
C PHE A 239 -1.13 -11.84 -6.75
N ALA A 240 -1.21 -11.67 -5.45
CA ALA A 240 -2.41 -11.98 -4.67
C ALA A 240 -3.46 -10.86 -4.70
N GLY A 241 -3.12 -9.72 -5.28
CA GLY A 241 -3.99 -8.57 -5.38
C GLY A 241 -3.23 -7.29 -5.73
N VAL A 242 -3.92 -6.17 -5.62
CA VAL A 242 -3.39 -4.84 -5.90
C VAL A 242 -3.66 -3.86 -4.77
N ALA A 243 -2.81 -2.85 -4.65
CA ALA A 243 -3.01 -1.68 -3.81
C ALA A 243 -2.93 -0.41 -4.67
N LEU A 244 -4.08 0.27 -4.85
CA LEU A 244 -4.13 1.56 -5.51
C LEU A 244 -3.59 2.63 -4.58
N MET A 245 -2.57 3.36 -5.00
CA MET A 245 -1.90 4.35 -4.17
C MET A 245 -1.69 5.70 -4.84
N GLY A 246 -1.27 6.67 -4.03
CA GLY A 246 -0.97 8.02 -4.49
C GLY A 246 -2.19 8.86 -4.84
N LEU A 247 -3.38 8.47 -4.41
CA LEU A 247 -4.64 9.16 -4.70
C LEU A 247 -4.98 10.17 -3.58
N ARG A 248 -5.71 11.23 -3.94
CA ARG A 248 -6.32 12.11 -2.95
C ARG A 248 -7.56 11.42 -2.37
N PHE A 249 -7.91 11.72 -1.11
CA PHE A 249 -9.06 11.13 -0.45
C PHE A 249 -10.37 11.32 -1.26
N GLU A 250 -10.58 12.51 -1.81
CA GLU A 250 -11.74 12.82 -2.66
C GLU A 250 -11.78 11.95 -3.91
N THR A 251 -10.63 11.66 -4.50
CA THR A 251 -10.52 10.72 -5.64
C THR A 251 -10.85 9.29 -5.20
N VAL A 252 -10.36 8.86 -4.02
CA VAL A 252 -10.62 7.51 -3.48
C VAL A 252 -12.11 7.24 -3.26
N VAL A 253 -12.86 8.21 -2.72
CA VAL A 253 -14.29 8.04 -2.42
C VAL A 253 -15.22 8.36 -3.58
N GLY A 254 -14.69 8.86 -4.68
CA GLY A 254 -15.43 9.21 -5.89
C GLY A 254 -14.84 8.49 -7.11
N GLU A 255 -14.13 9.25 -7.92
CA GLU A 255 -13.61 8.82 -9.22
C GLU A 255 -12.80 7.52 -9.21
N ALA A 256 -11.98 7.27 -8.18
CA ALA A 256 -11.18 6.06 -8.14
C ALA A 256 -12.04 4.81 -8.04
N TYR A 257 -13.08 4.86 -7.21
CA TYR A 257 -14.00 3.75 -7.06
C TYR A 257 -14.74 3.48 -8.37
N ASP A 258 -15.34 4.52 -8.95
CA ASP A 258 -16.13 4.41 -10.17
C ASP A 258 -15.25 3.94 -11.34
N ALA A 259 -14.09 4.57 -11.54
CA ALA A 259 -13.15 4.20 -12.60
C ALA A 259 -12.56 2.80 -12.45
N TRP A 260 -12.38 2.31 -11.22
CA TRP A 260 -11.85 0.96 -10.98
C TRP A 260 -12.89 -0.13 -11.20
N HIS A 261 -14.15 0.11 -10.83
CA HIS A 261 -15.22 -0.89 -10.85
C HIS A 261 -16.14 -0.80 -12.07
N GLU A 262 -16.26 0.36 -12.71
CA GLU A 262 -17.25 0.64 -13.77
C GLU A 262 -16.64 0.79 -15.18
N LEU A 263 -15.31 0.75 -15.32
CA LEU A 263 -14.70 0.73 -16.65
C LEU A 263 -14.89 -0.65 -17.30
N GLU A 264 -15.91 -0.76 -18.12
CA GLU A 264 -16.04 -1.81 -19.14
C GLU A 264 -15.18 -1.50 -20.39
#